data_4d3d15d1248cf1796037d13a7bd7868a
#
_entry.id   4d3d15d1248cf1796037d13a7bd7868a
#
_cell.length_a   1.000
_cell.length_b   1.000
_cell.length_c   1.000
_cell.angle_alpha   90.00
_cell.angle_beta   90.00
_cell.angle_gamma   90.00
#
_symmetry.space_group_name_H-M   'P 1'
#
loop_
_entity.id
_entity.type
_entity.pdbx_description
1 polymer ?
#
loop_
_entity_poly.entity_id
_entity_poly.type
_entity_poly.pdbx_seq_one_letter_code
_entity_poly.pdbx_strand_id
1 'polypeptide(L)'
;MANIIHKTKQVNKTVQNRFQTVSIPFSNRFQTVSKANLSPFKIVSNCECVSCLDTLAEHGKTAQIGVGESVFLSNKDKKQEDKPNGKDTLLKRARAKHLTQNIARSLADLNSDLKKSYWNTYYCANILEQHEQKITSKYCKNRFCIVCNRIRTANLIADWMPVLKKMNEPVSLTLTIPNCKGEDLKDEIRRMKGVFEQIRNLYKKRGVTIQALRKLEVTFNPKTLLFHPHFHVIINGLDLANNILLDWMQRFPECNIKGQFIQRADDNSLFELFKYVTKFVSNKKGIYIRALDTIFTAMYGQRTFQAYGLKKEVNEDIETLISEIYKDVEAKETTWSWIEDDWIDLKTGECLTSYKPSEQMMTLISNINTS
;
A
#
# COMPACT_ATOMS: atom_id res chain seq x y z
N MET A 1 66.30 -0.37 -23.79
CA MET A 1 65.02 0.24 -23.43
C MET A 1 64.39 0.87 -24.67
N ALA A 2 63.74 0.09 -25.50
CA ALA A 2 62.90 0.57 -26.60
C ALA A 2 62.22 -0.68 -27.19
N ASN A 3 61.00 -0.97 -26.80
CA ASN A 3 60.12 -1.95 -27.45
C ASN A 3 58.90 -2.31 -26.56
N ILE A 4 58.15 -1.31 -26.10
CA ILE A 4 56.82 -1.50 -25.48
C ILE A 4 55.94 -0.25 -25.79
N ILE A 5 55.83 0.22 -27.01
CA ILE A 5 54.88 1.29 -27.38
C ILE A 5 54.27 1.03 -28.77
N HIS A 6 53.94 -0.19 -29.13
CA HIS A 6 53.33 -0.42 -30.44
C HIS A 6 52.17 -1.48 -30.45
N LYS A 7 51.49 -1.70 -29.33
CA LYS A 7 50.36 -2.66 -29.32
C LYS A 7 49.04 -2.12 -28.73
N THR A 8 48.88 -0.79 -28.56
CA THR A 8 47.65 -0.21 -27.98
C THR A 8 46.85 0.67 -28.94
N LYS A 9 47.07 0.59 -30.25
CA LYS A 9 46.34 1.39 -31.25
C LYS A 9 45.46 0.62 -32.24
N GLN A 10 45.19 -0.66 -32.04
CA GLN A 10 44.39 -1.43 -32.99
C GLN A 10 43.10 -2.04 -32.44
N VAL A 11 42.65 -1.72 -31.19
CA VAL A 11 41.42 -2.26 -30.60
C VAL A 11 40.24 -1.24 -30.57
N ASN A 12 40.46 0.03 -30.99
CA ASN A 12 39.43 1.07 -30.90
C ASN A 12 38.72 1.42 -32.23
N LYS A 13 38.70 0.53 -33.22
CA LYS A 13 38.01 0.82 -34.51
C LYS A 13 36.81 -0.08 -34.85
N THR A 14 36.38 -0.97 -33.97
CA THR A 14 35.32 -1.94 -34.32
C THR A 14 34.01 -1.79 -33.49
N VAL A 15 33.83 -0.75 -32.70
CA VAL A 15 32.62 -0.55 -31.87
C VAL A 15 31.79 0.69 -32.24
N GLN A 16 32.13 1.39 -33.32
CA GLN A 16 31.46 2.68 -33.68
C GLN A 16 30.39 2.58 -34.79
N ASN A 17 29.98 1.40 -35.26
CA ASN A 17 29.01 1.28 -36.36
C ASN A 17 27.82 0.39 -36.03
N ARG A 18 27.04 0.67 -34.97
CA ARG A 18 25.75 -0.03 -34.74
C ARG A 18 24.67 0.80 -34.01
N PHE A 19 24.60 2.09 -34.17
CA PHE A 19 23.43 2.90 -33.81
C PHE A 19 23.16 3.95 -34.88
N GLN A 20 22.66 3.54 -36.04
CA GLN A 20 21.91 4.46 -36.90
C GLN A 20 20.50 4.57 -36.33
N THR A 21 20.26 5.59 -35.53
CA THR A 21 18.91 6.03 -35.14
C THR A 21 18.23 6.62 -36.36
N VAL A 22 17.25 5.92 -36.91
CA VAL A 22 16.30 6.50 -37.88
C VAL A 22 15.46 7.52 -37.15
N SER A 23 15.79 8.79 -37.27
CA SER A 23 14.99 9.92 -36.82
C SER A 23 13.86 10.13 -37.79
N ILE A 24 12.66 9.70 -37.43
CA ILE A 24 11.41 10.03 -38.16
C ILE A 24 11.01 11.45 -37.75
N PRO A 25 10.81 12.39 -38.70
CA PRO A 25 10.42 13.76 -38.37
C PRO A 25 9.04 13.82 -37.72
N PHE A 26 8.95 14.60 -36.67
CA PHE A 26 7.82 14.71 -35.73
C PHE A 26 6.56 15.39 -36.30
N SER A 27 6.58 15.91 -37.52
CA SER A 27 5.46 16.72 -38.09
C SER A 27 4.29 15.92 -38.66
N ASN A 28 4.42 14.61 -38.89
CA ASN A 28 3.35 13.83 -39.56
C ASN A 28 2.56 12.89 -38.67
N ARG A 29 2.69 12.97 -37.34
CA ARG A 29 1.97 12.07 -36.41
C ARG A 29 0.64 12.63 -35.86
N PHE A 30 0.31 13.88 -36.15
CA PHE A 30 -0.89 14.52 -35.58
C PHE A 30 -2.06 14.71 -36.58
N GLN A 31 -1.94 14.33 -37.86
CA GLN A 31 -3.00 14.58 -38.84
C GLN A 31 -3.82 13.37 -39.26
N THR A 32 -3.57 12.18 -38.76
CA THR A 32 -4.31 10.96 -39.21
C THR A 32 -5.13 10.25 -38.13
N VAL A 33 -5.36 10.84 -36.97
CA VAL A 33 -6.21 10.23 -35.92
C VAL A 33 -7.51 11.00 -35.66
N SER A 34 -7.89 11.95 -36.51
CA SER A 34 -9.18 12.61 -36.46
C SER A 34 -10.15 11.96 -37.41
N LYS A 35 -10.67 10.81 -37.18
CA LYS A 35 -11.94 10.19 -37.63
C LYS A 35 -11.86 8.67 -37.68
N ALA A 36 -11.48 8.03 -36.58
CA ALA A 36 -11.93 6.68 -36.32
C ALA A 36 -12.87 6.78 -35.12
N ASN A 37 -14.13 6.41 -35.31
CA ASN A 37 -15.12 6.22 -34.27
C ASN A 37 -14.60 5.20 -33.27
N LEU A 38 -13.85 5.66 -32.30
CA LEU A 38 -13.58 4.91 -31.08
C LEU A 38 -14.83 5.05 -30.23
N SER A 39 -15.75 4.11 -30.42
CA SER A 39 -16.76 3.83 -29.42
C SER A 39 -16.07 3.74 -28.04
N PRO A 40 -16.68 4.27 -26.97
CA PRO A 40 -16.10 4.16 -25.65
C PRO A 40 -15.84 2.67 -25.37
N PHE A 41 -14.56 2.32 -25.14
CA PHE A 41 -14.18 0.98 -24.75
C PHE A 41 -14.97 0.62 -23.49
N LYS A 42 -16.04 -0.15 -23.65
CA LYS A 42 -16.58 -0.96 -22.58
C LYS A 42 -15.51 -2.00 -22.26
N ILE A 43 -14.66 -1.70 -21.30
CA ILE A 43 -13.80 -2.69 -20.71
C ILE A 43 -14.72 -3.64 -19.95
N VAL A 44 -15.04 -4.74 -20.62
CA VAL A 44 -15.77 -5.85 -20.02
C VAL A 44 -14.91 -6.39 -18.88
N SER A 45 -15.51 -6.47 -17.70
CA SER A 45 -14.94 -6.99 -16.47
C SER A 45 -14.70 -8.51 -16.54
N ASN A 46 -13.79 -8.96 -17.39
CA ASN A 46 -13.34 -10.36 -17.38
C ASN A 46 -11.82 -10.39 -17.46
N CYS A 47 -11.19 -10.18 -16.31
CA CYS A 47 -9.77 -10.42 -16.12
C CYS A 47 -9.59 -11.87 -15.69
N GLU A 48 -9.16 -12.73 -16.62
CA GLU A 48 -8.78 -14.13 -16.35
C GLU A 48 -7.33 -14.26 -15.81
N CYS A 49 -6.80 -13.24 -15.16
CA CYS A 49 -5.64 -13.41 -14.32
C CYS A 49 -6.10 -14.07 -13.01
N VAL A 50 -5.76 -15.34 -12.82
CA VAL A 50 -6.21 -16.15 -11.66
C VAL A 50 -5.91 -15.49 -10.31
N SER A 51 -4.89 -14.63 -10.24
CA SER A 51 -4.58 -13.85 -9.03
C SER A 51 -5.44 -12.59 -8.87
N CYS A 52 -5.98 -12.03 -9.97
CA CYS A 52 -6.90 -10.90 -9.92
C CYS A 52 -8.36 -11.35 -9.76
N LEU A 53 -8.74 -12.52 -10.28
CA LEU A 53 -10.10 -13.05 -10.16
C LEU A 53 -10.46 -13.43 -8.73
N ASP A 54 -9.53 -14.00 -7.99
CA ASP A 54 -9.76 -14.33 -6.57
C ASP A 54 -9.93 -13.06 -5.72
N THR A 55 -9.42 -11.91 -6.17
CA THR A 55 -9.59 -10.61 -5.49
C THR A 55 -10.83 -9.84 -5.96
N LEU A 56 -11.26 -10.00 -7.22
CA LEU A 56 -12.40 -9.30 -7.80
C LEU A 56 -13.73 -10.09 -7.64
N ALA A 57 -13.69 -11.42 -7.62
CA ALA A 57 -14.87 -12.26 -7.37
C ALA A 57 -15.38 -12.15 -5.93
N GLU A 58 -14.53 -11.75 -4.97
CA GLU A 58 -14.94 -11.46 -3.60
C GLU A 58 -15.64 -10.08 -3.44
N HIS A 59 -15.58 -9.22 -4.47
CA HIS A 59 -16.23 -7.90 -4.42
C HIS A 59 -17.67 -7.89 -4.97
N GLY A 60 -18.15 -8.98 -5.56
CA GLY A 60 -19.47 -9.05 -6.21
C GLY A 60 -20.55 -9.86 -5.48
N LYS A 61 -20.22 -10.61 -4.45
CA LYS A 61 -21.20 -11.34 -3.63
C LYS A 61 -20.78 -11.29 -2.16
N THR A 62 -21.65 -10.77 -1.34
CA THR A 62 -21.68 -10.84 0.11
C THR A 62 -21.19 -12.19 0.63
N ALA A 63 -19.90 -12.31 0.86
CA ALA A 63 -19.34 -13.28 1.78
C ALA A 63 -18.62 -12.45 2.85
N GLN A 64 -19.33 -12.25 3.96
CA GLN A 64 -18.77 -11.85 5.23
C GLN A 64 -17.59 -12.76 5.55
N ILE A 65 -16.51 -12.15 6.07
CA ILE A 65 -15.32 -12.76 6.64
C ILE A 65 -14.07 -12.60 5.75
N GLY A 66 -13.65 -11.36 5.57
CA GLY A 66 -12.24 -11.03 5.39
C GLY A 66 -11.74 -10.36 6.67
N VAL A 67 -10.96 -11.04 7.50
CA VAL A 67 -10.43 -10.48 8.77
C VAL A 67 -9.61 -9.20 8.54
N GLY A 68 -9.17 -8.94 7.30
CA GLY A 68 -8.51 -7.71 6.91
C GLY A 68 -9.44 -6.52 6.68
N GLU A 69 -10.64 -6.71 6.16
CA GLU A 69 -11.55 -5.61 5.82
C GLU A 69 -12.41 -5.16 7.01
N SER A 70 -12.89 -6.09 7.83
CA SER A 70 -13.74 -5.75 8.97
C SER A 70 -12.99 -5.09 10.13
N VAL A 71 -11.66 -5.21 10.19
CA VAL A 71 -10.86 -4.60 11.26
C VAL A 71 -10.72 -3.09 11.09
N PHE A 72 -10.82 -2.59 9.87
CA PHE A 72 -10.42 -1.21 9.59
C PHE A 72 -11.52 -0.27 9.11
N LEU A 73 -12.52 -0.72 8.36
CA LEU A 73 -13.52 0.14 7.74
C LEU A 73 -14.85 -0.57 7.52
N SER A 74 -15.53 -1.06 8.55
CA SER A 74 -16.93 -1.44 8.38
C SER A 74 -17.84 -0.23 8.66
N ASN A 75 -17.93 0.70 7.71
CA ASN A 75 -19.04 1.63 7.64
C ASN A 75 -19.90 1.26 6.42
N LYS A 76 -20.63 0.16 6.49
CA LYS A 76 -21.74 -0.15 5.57
C LYS A 76 -23.11 0.16 6.18
N ASP A 77 -23.16 0.91 7.26
CA ASP A 77 -24.41 1.46 7.76
C ASP A 77 -24.38 2.97 7.56
N LYS A 78 -25.00 3.40 6.44
CA LYS A 78 -25.42 4.78 6.25
C LYS A 78 -26.56 5.07 7.23
N LYS A 79 -26.20 5.54 8.41
CA LYS A 79 -27.05 6.35 9.28
C LYS A 79 -26.13 7.24 10.09
N GLN A 80 -26.34 8.56 9.93
CA GLN A 80 -25.88 9.68 10.76
C GLN A 80 -24.45 9.57 11.34
N GLU A 81 -23.68 10.63 11.09
CA GLU A 81 -22.33 10.87 11.58
C GLU A 81 -22.28 10.97 13.12
N ASP A 82 -22.45 9.83 13.79
CA ASP A 82 -22.01 9.71 15.19
C ASP A 82 -20.50 9.52 15.17
N LYS A 83 -19.76 10.46 15.76
CA LYS A 83 -18.32 10.33 16.00
C LYS A 83 -18.07 9.00 16.71
N PRO A 84 -17.09 8.18 16.27
CA PRO A 84 -16.86 6.88 16.87
C PRO A 84 -16.60 7.03 18.37
N ASN A 85 -17.32 6.25 19.18
CA ASN A 85 -17.15 6.18 20.61
C ASN A 85 -15.69 5.82 20.95
N GLY A 86 -15.09 6.50 21.92
CA GLY A 86 -13.70 6.31 22.33
C GLY A 86 -13.43 4.87 22.78
N LYS A 87 -14.36 4.22 23.49
CA LYS A 87 -14.28 2.82 23.93
C LYS A 87 -14.20 1.87 22.73
N ASP A 88 -15.01 2.06 21.68
CA ASP A 88 -14.95 1.25 20.46
C ASP A 88 -13.62 1.41 19.74
N THR A 89 -13.05 2.61 19.77
CA THR A 89 -11.74 2.90 19.17
C THR A 89 -10.62 2.17 19.92
N LEU A 90 -10.67 2.16 21.25
CA LEU A 90 -9.72 1.44 22.11
C LEU A 90 -9.86 -0.08 21.91
N LEU A 91 -11.07 -0.61 21.85
CA LEU A 91 -11.33 -2.04 21.57
C LEU A 91 -10.74 -2.46 20.20
N LYS A 92 -10.95 -1.65 19.15
CA LYS A 92 -10.33 -1.87 17.83
C LYS A 92 -8.80 -1.78 17.91
N ARG A 93 -8.26 -0.94 18.79
CA ARG A 93 -6.81 -0.84 19.03
C ARG A 93 -6.27 -2.07 19.74
N ALA A 94 -6.96 -2.61 20.77
CA ALA A 94 -6.59 -3.84 21.45
C ALA A 94 -6.55 -5.02 20.47
N ARG A 95 -7.60 -5.19 19.66
CA ARG A 95 -7.65 -6.18 18.60
C ARG A 95 -6.47 -6.07 17.62
N ALA A 96 -6.14 -4.85 17.20
CA ALA A 96 -5.00 -4.60 16.31
C ALA A 96 -3.66 -4.92 16.99
N LYS A 97 -3.52 -4.61 18.28
CA LYS A 97 -2.32 -4.91 19.07
C LYS A 97 -2.15 -6.42 19.22
N HIS A 98 -3.19 -7.14 19.59
CA HIS A 98 -3.17 -8.60 19.76
C HIS A 98 -2.72 -9.31 18.47
N LEU A 99 -3.33 -8.97 17.32
CA LEU A 99 -2.94 -9.54 16.03
C LEU A 99 -1.51 -9.15 15.64
N THR A 100 -1.14 -7.87 15.81
CA THR A 100 0.22 -7.38 15.51
C THR A 100 1.28 -8.15 16.30
N GLN A 101 1.02 -8.38 17.58
CA GLN A 101 1.96 -9.03 18.48
C GLN A 101 2.23 -10.49 18.06
N ASN A 102 1.17 -11.24 17.74
CA ASN A 102 1.28 -12.63 17.31
C ASN A 102 2.02 -12.74 15.96
N ILE A 103 1.70 -11.89 14.98
CA ILE A 103 2.40 -11.86 13.69
C ILE A 103 3.87 -11.44 13.88
N ALA A 104 4.13 -10.40 14.67
CA ALA A 104 5.49 -9.91 14.89
C ALA A 104 6.37 -10.95 15.59
N ARG A 105 5.83 -11.73 16.53
CA ARG A 105 6.52 -12.84 17.17
C ARG A 105 6.91 -13.90 16.14
N SER A 106 5.96 -14.38 15.34
CA SER A 106 6.22 -15.38 14.31
C SER A 106 7.21 -14.90 13.24
N LEU A 107 7.18 -13.60 12.89
CA LEU A 107 8.19 -13.00 12.00
C LEU A 107 9.57 -12.91 12.67
N ALA A 108 9.64 -12.61 13.97
CA ALA A 108 10.89 -12.52 14.71
C ALA A 108 11.58 -13.88 14.90
N ASP A 109 10.81 -14.97 14.85
CA ASP A 109 11.31 -16.34 14.91
C ASP A 109 11.95 -16.77 13.57
N LEU A 110 11.74 -16.02 12.48
CA LEU A 110 12.44 -16.23 11.22
C LEU A 110 13.88 -15.73 11.29
N ASN A 111 14.75 -16.32 10.47
CA ASN A 111 16.09 -15.78 10.22
C ASN A 111 16.02 -14.64 9.20
N SER A 112 15.57 -13.47 9.65
CA SER A 112 15.33 -12.28 8.82
C SER A 112 16.20 -11.11 9.24
N ASP A 113 16.67 -10.34 8.27
CA ASP A 113 17.38 -9.06 8.49
C ASP A 113 16.51 -8.05 9.25
N LEU A 114 15.18 -8.21 9.22
CA LEU A 114 14.22 -7.34 9.91
C LEU A 114 13.89 -7.78 11.33
N LYS A 115 14.56 -8.80 11.89
CA LYS A 115 14.29 -9.36 13.23
C LYS A 115 14.17 -8.29 14.33
N LYS A 116 15.10 -7.32 14.36
CA LYS A 116 15.05 -6.19 15.30
C LYS A 116 13.79 -5.33 15.12
N SER A 117 13.40 -5.10 13.89
CA SER A 117 12.17 -4.35 13.56
C SER A 117 10.92 -5.12 13.98
N TYR A 118 10.92 -6.45 13.87
CA TYR A 118 9.82 -7.30 14.33
C TYR A 118 9.66 -7.27 15.85
N TRP A 119 10.75 -7.34 16.59
CA TRP A 119 10.71 -7.16 18.06
C TRP A 119 10.23 -5.75 18.45
N ASN A 120 10.67 -4.71 17.77
CA ASN A 120 10.13 -3.35 18.00
C ASN A 120 8.62 -3.29 17.75
N THR A 121 8.12 -4.06 16.77
CA THR A 121 6.69 -4.15 16.47
C THR A 121 5.95 -4.97 17.53
N TYR A 122 6.53 -6.04 18.03
CA TYR A 122 5.98 -6.83 19.13
C TYR A 122 5.70 -5.98 20.36
N TYR A 123 6.65 -5.13 20.74
CA TYR A 123 6.54 -4.23 21.90
C TYR A 123 5.81 -2.90 21.59
N CYS A 124 5.34 -2.69 20.37
CA CYS A 124 4.63 -1.47 19.99
C CYS A 124 3.36 -1.29 20.83
N ALA A 125 3.23 -0.13 21.46
CA ALA A 125 2.10 0.19 22.34
C ALA A 125 1.89 -0.81 23.51
N ASN A 126 2.95 -1.39 24.04
CA ASN A 126 2.86 -2.24 25.24
C ASN A 126 2.45 -1.44 26.46
N ILE A 127 2.93 -0.20 26.57
CA ILE A 127 2.59 0.70 27.67
C ILE A 127 1.79 1.87 27.09
N LEU A 128 0.64 2.13 27.68
CA LEU A 128 -0.13 3.34 27.44
C LEU A 128 -0.04 4.24 28.67
N GLU A 129 0.15 5.52 28.43
CA GLU A 129 0.14 6.58 29.44
C GLU A 129 -1.14 7.37 29.25
N GLN A 130 -1.98 7.38 30.24
CA GLN A 130 -3.24 8.14 30.27
C GLN A 130 -3.06 9.38 31.15
N HIS A 131 -3.29 10.54 30.56
CA HIS A 131 -3.36 11.84 31.21
C HIS A 131 -4.75 12.42 30.94
N GLU A 132 -5.59 12.45 31.96
CA GLU A 132 -7.01 12.76 31.83
C GLU A 132 -7.69 11.81 30.82
N GLN A 133 -8.21 12.35 29.73
CA GLN A 133 -8.84 11.60 28.63
C GLN A 133 -7.90 11.32 27.46
N LYS A 134 -6.63 11.79 27.53
CA LYS A 134 -5.64 11.59 26.47
C LYS A 134 -4.80 10.37 26.76
N ILE A 135 -4.78 9.41 25.82
CA ILE A 135 -3.97 8.19 25.92
C ILE A 135 -2.84 8.24 24.89
N THR A 136 -1.60 8.16 25.35
CA THR A 136 -0.38 8.17 24.53
C THR A 136 0.39 6.86 24.66
N SER A 137 1.39 6.63 23.81
CA SER A 137 2.26 5.46 23.86
C SER A 137 3.52 5.66 23.03
N LYS A 138 4.52 4.80 23.27
CA LYS A 138 5.65 4.63 22.36
C LYS A 138 5.26 3.74 21.19
N TYR A 139 5.27 4.31 19.97
CA TYR A 139 4.94 3.63 18.74
C TYR A 139 6.20 3.24 17.97
N CYS A 140 6.24 2.01 17.43
CA CYS A 140 7.38 1.51 16.65
C CYS A 140 7.55 2.19 15.29
N LYS A 141 6.51 2.86 14.78
CA LYS A 141 6.44 3.52 13.45
C LYS A 141 6.72 2.57 12.27
N ASN A 142 6.81 1.27 12.50
CA ASN A 142 6.99 0.28 11.43
C ASN A 142 5.76 0.20 10.53
N ARG A 143 5.99 0.00 9.23
CA ARG A 143 4.91 -0.08 8.24
C ARG A 143 4.11 -1.38 8.31
N PHE A 144 4.68 -2.43 8.86
CA PHE A 144 4.00 -3.71 9.08
C PHE A 144 3.33 -3.83 10.45
N CYS A 145 3.42 -2.81 11.29
CA CYS A 145 2.67 -2.72 12.53
C CYS A 145 1.24 -2.25 12.28
N ILE A 146 0.23 -3.06 12.60
CA ILE A 146 -1.18 -2.73 12.38
C ILE A 146 -1.58 -1.50 13.21
N VAL A 147 -1.10 -1.42 14.47
CA VAL A 147 -1.38 -0.28 15.35
C VAL A 147 -0.87 1.02 14.73
N CYS A 148 0.41 1.06 14.32
CA CYS A 148 1.00 2.26 13.71
C CYS A 148 0.38 2.62 12.36
N ASN A 149 -0.07 1.62 11.62
CA ASN A 149 -0.65 1.87 10.31
C ASN A 149 -2.06 2.44 10.38
N ARG A 150 -2.85 2.13 11.41
CA ARG A 150 -4.13 2.80 11.63
C ARG A 150 -3.93 4.30 11.79
N ILE A 151 -2.97 4.70 12.63
CA ILE A 151 -2.62 6.12 12.83
C ILE A 151 -2.14 6.74 11.51
N ARG A 152 -1.24 6.04 10.80
CA ARG A 152 -0.73 6.52 9.50
C ARG A 152 -1.82 6.66 8.45
N THR A 153 -2.75 5.70 8.38
CA THR A 153 -3.88 5.76 7.44
C THR A 153 -4.79 6.94 7.74
N ALA A 154 -5.12 7.19 9.01
CA ALA A 154 -5.90 8.35 9.40
C ALA A 154 -5.21 9.66 8.98
N ASN A 155 -3.91 9.78 9.24
CA ASN A 155 -3.13 10.96 8.83
C ASN A 155 -3.08 11.11 7.30
N LEU A 156 -2.89 10.01 6.55
CA LEU A 156 -2.89 10.06 5.08
C LEU A 156 -4.25 10.49 4.53
N ILE A 157 -5.35 10.03 5.11
CA ILE A 157 -6.69 10.43 4.70
C ILE A 157 -6.88 11.94 5.00
N ALA A 158 -6.52 12.40 6.20
CA ALA A 158 -6.64 13.80 6.56
C ALA A 158 -5.79 14.72 5.66
N ASP A 159 -4.56 14.30 5.33
CA ASP A 159 -3.63 15.06 4.50
C ASP A 159 -4.06 15.13 3.02
N TRP A 160 -4.61 14.05 2.47
CA TRP A 160 -4.73 13.89 1.02
C TRP A 160 -6.17 13.85 0.51
N MET A 161 -7.15 13.42 1.32
CA MET A 161 -8.53 13.33 0.86
C MET A 161 -9.08 14.68 0.39
N PRO A 162 -8.87 15.81 1.11
CA PRO A 162 -9.30 17.11 0.64
C PRO A 162 -8.67 17.52 -0.68
N VAL A 163 -7.39 17.18 -0.88
CA VAL A 163 -6.63 17.48 -2.11
C VAL A 163 -7.17 16.67 -3.29
N LEU A 164 -7.41 15.35 -3.08
CA LEU A 164 -7.94 14.47 -4.12
C LEU A 164 -9.36 14.85 -4.54
N LYS A 165 -10.22 15.28 -3.59
CA LYS A 165 -11.59 15.74 -3.87
C LYS A 165 -11.66 17.05 -4.65
N LYS A 166 -10.57 17.84 -4.65
CA LYS A 166 -10.46 19.07 -5.45
C LYS A 166 -9.97 18.81 -6.89
N MET A 167 -9.64 17.58 -7.26
CA MET A 167 -9.30 17.25 -8.65
C MET A 167 -10.53 17.39 -9.54
N ASN A 168 -10.36 18.01 -10.72
CA ASN A 168 -11.46 18.21 -11.67
C ASN A 168 -11.96 16.90 -12.27
N GLU A 169 -11.04 15.98 -12.54
CA GLU A 169 -11.35 14.69 -13.16
C GLU A 169 -10.46 13.59 -12.51
N PRO A 170 -10.78 13.16 -11.27
CA PRO A 170 -10.03 12.12 -10.62
C PRO A 170 -10.25 10.76 -11.32
N VAL A 171 -9.16 10.08 -11.64
CA VAL A 171 -9.15 8.77 -12.29
C VAL A 171 -8.35 7.79 -11.45
N SER A 172 -8.92 6.63 -11.20
CA SER A 172 -8.24 5.48 -10.60
C SER A 172 -7.55 4.67 -11.69
N LEU A 173 -6.24 4.53 -11.57
CA LEU A 173 -5.39 3.80 -12.48
C LEU A 173 -4.60 2.74 -11.70
N THR A 174 -4.67 1.49 -12.12
CA THR A 174 -3.82 0.40 -11.59
C THR A 174 -2.82 0.01 -12.66
N LEU A 175 -1.53 0.05 -12.30
CA LEU A 175 -0.42 -0.33 -13.16
C LEU A 175 0.26 -1.56 -12.58
N THR A 176 0.24 -2.66 -13.33
CA THR A 176 0.79 -3.94 -12.90
C THR A 176 1.94 -4.39 -13.79
N ILE A 177 2.72 -5.33 -13.29
CA ILE A 177 3.69 -6.13 -14.05
C ILE A 177 3.39 -7.62 -13.84
N PRO A 178 3.97 -8.54 -14.62
CA PRO A 178 3.86 -9.97 -14.35
C PRO A 178 4.26 -10.33 -12.93
N ASN A 179 3.65 -11.40 -12.41
CA ASN A 179 4.03 -11.95 -11.10
C ASN A 179 5.50 -12.37 -11.10
N CYS A 180 6.19 -12.15 -10.00
CA CYS A 180 7.60 -12.49 -9.83
C CYS A 180 7.85 -13.40 -8.63
N LYS A 181 9.02 -14.02 -8.58
CA LYS A 181 9.49 -14.74 -7.39
C LYS A 181 9.89 -13.79 -6.28
N GLY A 182 9.98 -14.29 -5.04
CA GLY A 182 10.37 -13.49 -3.88
C GLY A 182 11.77 -12.89 -3.99
N GLU A 183 12.70 -13.62 -4.58
CA GLU A 183 14.08 -13.18 -4.84
C GLU A 183 14.16 -11.96 -5.76
N ASP A 184 13.26 -11.87 -6.75
CA ASP A 184 13.21 -10.79 -7.76
C ASP A 184 12.38 -9.59 -7.29
N LEU A 185 11.54 -9.75 -6.27
CA LEU A 185 10.53 -8.77 -5.88
C LEU A 185 11.10 -7.36 -5.63
N LYS A 186 12.24 -7.27 -4.96
CA LYS A 186 12.88 -5.99 -4.64
C LYS A 186 13.34 -5.25 -5.90
N ASP A 187 13.87 -5.98 -6.87
CA ASP A 187 14.38 -5.42 -8.11
C ASP A 187 13.22 -5.04 -9.04
N GLU A 188 12.16 -5.84 -9.10
CA GLU A 188 10.94 -5.52 -9.85
C GLU A 188 10.26 -4.26 -9.28
N ILE A 189 10.17 -4.10 -7.97
CA ILE A 189 9.68 -2.84 -7.35
C ILE A 189 10.56 -1.65 -7.75
N ARG A 190 11.88 -1.83 -7.78
CA ARG A 190 12.82 -0.78 -8.20
C ARG A 190 12.63 -0.43 -9.67
N ARG A 191 12.49 -1.43 -10.54
CA ARG A 191 12.24 -1.28 -11.98
C ARG A 191 10.95 -0.53 -12.23
N MET A 192 9.85 -0.92 -11.60
CA MET A 192 8.55 -0.24 -11.69
C MET A 192 8.64 1.24 -11.31
N LYS A 193 9.29 1.54 -10.20
CA LYS A 193 9.48 2.93 -9.74
C LYS A 193 10.30 3.73 -10.72
N GLY A 194 11.39 3.18 -11.24
CA GLY A 194 12.25 3.81 -12.24
C GLY A 194 11.49 4.14 -13.52
N VAL A 195 10.70 3.20 -14.02
CA VAL A 195 9.87 3.39 -15.22
C VAL A 195 8.81 4.49 -14.99
N PHE A 196 8.13 4.49 -13.85
CA PHE A 196 7.14 5.53 -13.55
C PHE A 196 7.78 6.93 -13.48
N GLU A 197 8.98 7.04 -12.92
CA GLU A 197 9.73 8.31 -12.89
C GLU A 197 10.19 8.74 -14.30
N GLN A 198 10.56 7.80 -15.18
CA GLN A 198 10.87 8.10 -16.58
C GLN A 198 9.64 8.65 -17.32
N ILE A 199 8.48 8.03 -17.14
CA ILE A 199 7.21 8.52 -17.69
C ILE A 199 6.94 9.93 -17.18
N ARG A 200 6.99 10.14 -15.87
CA ARG A 200 6.80 11.48 -15.26
C ARG A 200 7.72 12.52 -15.86
N ASN A 201 9.01 12.20 -16.01
CA ASN A 201 9.99 13.12 -16.56
C ASN A 201 9.75 13.43 -18.05
N LEU A 202 9.23 12.45 -18.82
CA LEU A 202 8.81 12.64 -20.21
C LEU A 202 7.69 13.70 -20.30
N TYR A 203 6.64 13.57 -19.46
CA TYR A 203 5.54 14.54 -19.43
C TYR A 203 6.00 15.92 -18.96
N LYS A 204 6.86 15.99 -17.95
CA LYS A 204 7.45 17.26 -17.49
C LYS A 204 8.21 17.97 -18.61
N LYS A 205 9.00 17.25 -19.42
CA LYS A 205 9.70 17.81 -20.58
C LYS A 205 8.75 18.33 -21.66
N ARG A 206 7.54 17.76 -21.75
CA ARG A 206 6.47 18.21 -22.66
C ARG A 206 5.61 19.35 -22.06
N GLY A 207 6.01 19.92 -20.92
CA GLY A 207 5.26 20.98 -20.24
C GLY A 207 4.02 20.51 -19.48
N VAL A 208 3.80 19.19 -19.36
CA VAL A 208 2.64 18.62 -18.65
C VAL A 208 3.04 18.26 -17.21
N THR A 209 2.38 18.87 -16.24
CA THR A 209 2.55 18.51 -14.83
C THR A 209 1.53 17.43 -14.44
N ILE A 210 2.04 16.26 -14.09
CA ILE A 210 1.20 15.17 -13.57
C ILE A 210 0.76 15.52 -12.15
N GLN A 211 -0.55 15.59 -11.91
CA GLN A 211 -1.14 15.68 -10.58
C GLN A 211 -1.65 14.29 -10.18
N ALA A 212 -0.94 13.63 -9.29
CA ALA A 212 -1.28 12.26 -8.91
C ALA A 212 -0.79 11.89 -7.50
N LEU A 213 -1.50 10.94 -6.87
CA LEU A 213 -1.05 10.24 -5.68
C LEU A 213 -0.93 8.75 -6.01
N ARG A 214 0.28 8.20 -5.89
CA ARG A 214 0.61 6.80 -6.18
C ARG A 214 0.85 6.02 -4.89
N LYS A 215 0.25 4.84 -4.79
CA LYS A 215 0.50 3.82 -3.77
C LYS A 215 1.19 2.61 -4.39
N LEU A 216 2.24 2.10 -3.76
CA LEU A 216 2.83 0.79 -4.05
C LEU A 216 2.17 -0.26 -3.16
N GLU A 217 1.72 -1.34 -3.76
CA GLU A 217 1.18 -2.52 -3.06
C GLU A 217 1.82 -3.80 -3.61
N VAL A 218 1.93 -4.82 -2.77
CA VAL A 218 2.38 -6.16 -3.16
C VAL A 218 1.40 -7.16 -2.59
N THR A 219 0.87 -8.02 -3.46
CA THR A 219 0.07 -9.19 -3.05
C THR A 219 0.85 -10.47 -3.30
N PHE A 220 0.44 -11.55 -2.63
CA PHE A 220 1.04 -12.88 -2.77
C PHE A 220 -0.03 -13.89 -3.13
N ASN A 221 0.27 -14.76 -4.09
CA ASN A 221 -0.59 -15.86 -4.46
C ASN A 221 -0.06 -17.18 -3.86
N PRO A 222 -0.74 -17.75 -2.86
CA PRO A 222 -0.28 -18.97 -2.20
C PRO A 222 -0.36 -20.23 -3.08
N LYS A 223 -1.10 -20.21 -4.19
CA LYS A 223 -1.17 -21.35 -5.12
C LYS A 223 0.05 -21.41 -6.03
N THR A 224 0.52 -20.25 -6.49
CA THR A 224 1.67 -20.14 -7.41
C THR A 224 2.97 -19.80 -6.70
N LEU A 225 2.90 -19.39 -5.42
CA LEU A 225 4.00 -18.87 -4.60
C LEU A 225 4.68 -17.64 -5.21
N LEU A 226 3.94 -16.87 -6.03
CA LEU A 226 4.43 -15.68 -6.69
C LEU A 226 3.89 -14.41 -6.02
N PHE A 227 4.65 -13.34 -6.19
CA PHE A 227 4.34 -11.99 -5.70
C PHE A 227 3.89 -11.12 -6.86
N HIS A 228 2.92 -10.25 -6.59
CA HIS A 228 2.35 -9.33 -7.57
C HIS A 228 2.50 -7.88 -7.09
N PRO A 229 3.62 -7.20 -7.43
CA PRO A 229 3.77 -5.78 -7.16
C PRO A 229 2.95 -4.96 -8.16
N HIS A 230 2.27 -3.92 -7.67
CA HIS A 230 1.46 -3.05 -8.50
C HIS A 230 1.34 -1.65 -7.89
N PHE A 231 0.99 -0.69 -8.73
CA PHE A 231 0.66 0.66 -8.32
C PHE A 231 -0.84 0.89 -8.40
N HIS A 232 -1.40 1.48 -7.35
CA HIS A 232 -2.66 2.21 -7.40
C HIS A 232 -2.34 3.69 -7.50
N VAL A 233 -2.94 4.37 -8.46
CA VAL A 233 -2.68 5.79 -8.72
C VAL A 233 -4.03 6.50 -8.82
N ILE A 234 -4.22 7.58 -8.06
CA ILE A 234 -5.27 8.55 -8.37
C ILE A 234 -4.59 9.68 -9.14
N ILE A 235 -5.08 9.96 -10.33
CA ILE A 235 -4.50 10.95 -11.25
C ILE A 235 -5.59 11.88 -11.78
N ASN A 236 -5.27 13.12 -12.01
CA ASN A 236 -6.20 14.10 -12.58
C ASN A 236 -6.16 14.06 -14.12
N GLY A 237 -7.28 13.73 -14.77
CA GLY A 237 -7.45 13.68 -16.21
C GLY A 237 -7.43 12.28 -16.82
N LEU A 238 -8.53 11.90 -17.47
CA LEU A 238 -8.71 10.59 -18.09
C LEU A 238 -7.76 10.36 -19.27
N ASP A 239 -7.59 11.36 -20.14
CA ASP A 239 -6.70 11.26 -21.30
C ASP A 239 -5.24 11.10 -20.85
N LEU A 240 -4.82 11.83 -19.81
CA LEU A 240 -3.49 11.69 -19.23
C LEU A 240 -3.29 10.29 -18.63
N ALA A 241 -4.29 9.76 -17.93
CA ALA A 241 -4.23 8.42 -17.37
C ALA A 241 -4.11 7.34 -18.46
N ASN A 242 -4.89 7.45 -19.55
CA ASN A 242 -4.80 6.55 -20.70
C ASN A 242 -3.41 6.61 -21.36
N ASN A 243 -2.88 7.80 -21.57
CA ASN A 243 -1.56 7.97 -22.17
C ASN A 243 -0.44 7.39 -21.26
N ILE A 244 -0.52 7.56 -19.94
CA ILE A 244 0.42 6.96 -19.00
C ILE A 244 0.32 5.44 -19.02
N LEU A 245 -0.90 4.88 -19.13
CA LEU A 245 -1.09 3.44 -19.28
C LEU A 245 -0.43 2.91 -20.56
N LEU A 246 -0.59 3.57 -21.70
CA LEU A 246 0.07 3.20 -22.95
C LEU A 246 1.59 3.28 -22.84
N ASP A 247 2.11 4.35 -22.25
CA ASP A 247 3.54 4.52 -21.98
C ASP A 247 4.08 3.44 -21.02
N TRP A 248 3.29 2.99 -20.05
CA TRP A 248 3.61 1.88 -19.15
C TRP A 248 3.70 0.57 -19.91
N MET A 249 2.68 0.23 -20.68
CA MET A 249 2.64 -0.99 -21.51
C MET A 249 3.77 -1.05 -22.54
N GLN A 250 4.17 0.11 -23.10
CA GLN A 250 5.31 0.17 -24.03
C GLN A 250 6.64 -0.16 -23.35
N ARG A 251 6.80 0.17 -22.06
CA ARG A 251 8.02 -0.09 -21.29
C ARG A 251 8.04 -1.44 -20.59
N PHE A 252 6.87 -2.05 -20.47
CA PHE A 252 6.67 -3.40 -19.96
C PHE A 252 5.89 -4.23 -21.00
N PRO A 253 6.52 -4.59 -22.14
CA PRO A 253 5.84 -5.32 -23.22
C PRO A 253 5.34 -6.71 -22.80
N GLU A 254 5.88 -7.24 -21.72
CA GLU A 254 5.45 -8.50 -21.08
C GLU A 254 4.13 -8.38 -20.30
N CYS A 255 3.62 -7.16 -20.07
CA CYS A 255 2.39 -6.95 -19.34
C CYS A 255 1.15 -7.22 -20.19
N ASN A 256 0.12 -7.79 -19.57
CA ASN A 256 -1.18 -7.95 -20.21
C ASN A 256 -2.06 -6.72 -19.92
N ILE A 257 -2.73 -6.21 -20.95
CA ILE A 257 -3.68 -5.09 -20.80
C ILE A 257 -4.85 -5.44 -19.85
N LYS A 258 -5.27 -6.70 -19.80
CA LYS A 258 -6.30 -7.17 -18.87
C LYS A 258 -5.89 -7.08 -17.40
N GLY A 259 -4.60 -7.02 -17.11
CA GLY A 259 -4.08 -6.80 -15.75
C GLY A 259 -4.06 -5.34 -15.33
N GLN A 260 -4.30 -4.42 -16.26
CA GLN A 260 -4.35 -2.99 -16.00
C GLN A 260 -5.79 -2.54 -15.76
N PHE A 261 -5.96 -1.46 -15.01
CA PHE A 261 -7.31 -0.98 -14.72
C PHE A 261 -7.33 0.55 -14.76
N ILE A 262 -8.38 1.11 -15.36
CA ILE A 262 -8.61 2.54 -15.43
C ILE A 262 -10.11 2.83 -15.34
N GLN A 263 -10.50 3.73 -14.44
CA GLN A 263 -11.87 4.21 -14.32
C GLN A 263 -11.91 5.61 -13.69
N ARG A 264 -12.97 6.36 -13.88
CA ARG A 264 -13.22 7.58 -13.09
C ARG A 264 -13.32 7.19 -11.61
N ALA A 265 -12.62 7.93 -10.76
CA ALA A 265 -12.62 7.67 -9.34
C ALA A 265 -13.84 8.30 -8.68
N ASP A 266 -14.56 7.50 -7.90
CA ASP A 266 -15.58 7.93 -6.95
C ASP A 266 -14.98 8.04 -5.54
N ASP A 267 -15.77 8.49 -4.58
CA ASP A 267 -15.35 8.59 -3.17
C ASP A 267 -14.84 7.25 -2.61
N ASN A 268 -15.45 6.12 -3.01
CA ASN A 268 -15.00 4.81 -2.58
C ASN A 268 -13.59 4.48 -3.13
N SER A 269 -13.36 4.78 -4.40
CA SER A 269 -12.05 4.60 -5.05
C SER A 269 -10.96 5.44 -4.38
N LEU A 270 -11.29 6.67 -3.95
CA LEU A 270 -10.36 7.52 -3.21
C LEU A 270 -10.03 6.92 -1.84
N PHE A 271 -11.03 6.40 -1.11
CA PHE A 271 -10.80 5.73 0.17
C PHE A 271 -10.02 4.41 0.01
N GLU A 272 -10.27 3.64 -1.05
CA GLU A 272 -9.53 2.40 -1.33
C GLU A 272 -8.03 2.64 -1.47
N LEU A 273 -7.61 3.79 -2.02
CA LEU A 273 -6.19 4.14 -2.10
C LEU A 273 -5.52 4.12 -0.73
N PHE A 274 -6.21 4.53 0.33
CA PHE A 274 -5.66 4.61 1.68
C PHE A 274 -5.82 3.30 2.47
N LYS A 275 -6.60 2.34 1.97
CA LYS A 275 -6.63 1.02 2.58
C LYS A 275 -5.21 0.43 2.61
N TYR A 276 -4.98 -0.31 3.62
CA TYR A 276 -3.70 -0.78 4.09
C TYR A 276 -2.73 -1.30 3.00
N VAL A 277 -1.48 -0.86 3.05
CA VAL A 277 -0.40 -1.28 2.14
C VAL A 277 -0.02 -2.76 2.32
N THR A 278 -0.33 -3.32 3.48
CA THR A 278 -0.16 -4.73 3.79
C THR A 278 -1.53 -5.34 4.04
N LYS A 279 -2.25 -5.69 2.99
CA LYS A 279 -3.22 -6.76 3.13
C LYS A 279 -2.42 -7.95 3.61
N PHE A 280 -2.64 -8.36 4.88
CA PHE A 280 -1.95 -9.53 5.38
C PHE A 280 -2.22 -10.66 4.40
N VAL A 281 -1.15 -11.29 3.97
CA VAL A 281 -1.23 -12.45 3.11
C VAL A 281 -1.90 -13.53 3.93
N SER A 282 -3.21 -13.41 4.02
CA SER A 282 -4.07 -14.36 4.69
C SER A 282 -5.09 -14.87 3.68
N ASN A 283 -5.33 -16.14 3.71
CA ASN A 283 -6.54 -16.73 3.15
C ASN A 283 -7.33 -17.37 4.28
N LYS A 284 -8.44 -18.03 3.97
CA LYS A 284 -9.21 -18.82 4.96
C LYS A 284 -8.38 -19.89 5.68
N LYS A 285 -7.17 -20.19 5.21
CA LYS A 285 -6.27 -21.23 5.72
C LYS A 285 -5.15 -20.72 6.64
N GLY A 286 -4.91 -19.42 6.76
CA GLY A 286 -3.89 -18.87 7.67
C GLY A 286 -3.09 -17.69 7.11
N ILE A 287 -2.09 -17.26 7.85
CA ILE A 287 -1.17 -16.17 7.52
C ILE A 287 0.16 -16.76 7.06
N TYR A 288 0.62 -16.39 5.86
CA TYR A 288 1.89 -16.85 5.26
C TYR A 288 3.05 -15.96 5.72
N ILE A 289 3.69 -16.33 6.83
CA ILE A 289 4.71 -15.50 7.50
C ILE A 289 5.94 -15.28 6.62
N ARG A 290 6.43 -16.30 5.90
CA ARG A 290 7.58 -16.15 5.00
C ARG A 290 7.29 -15.21 3.84
N ALA A 291 6.07 -15.26 3.29
CA ALA A 291 5.66 -14.33 2.25
C ALA A 291 5.56 -12.89 2.78
N LEU A 292 5.07 -12.70 4.00
CA LEU A 292 5.08 -11.40 4.67
C LEU A 292 6.50 -10.86 4.87
N ASP A 293 7.42 -11.69 5.36
CA ASP A 293 8.82 -11.30 5.54
C ASP A 293 9.47 -10.88 4.21
N THR A 294 9.23 -11.65 3.14
CA THR A 294 9.69 -11.31 1.78
C THR A 294 9.15 -9.95 1.32
N ILE A 295 7.85 -9.69 1.50
CA ILE A 295 7.23 -8.41 1.14
C ILE A 295 7.84 -7.28 1.97
N PHE A 296 7.96 -7.45 3.29
CA PHE A 296 8.47 -6.41 4.18
C PHE A 296 9.93 -6.09 3.89
N THR A 297 10.75 -7.10 3.63
CA THR A 297 12.15 -6.95 3.24
C THR A 297 12.28 -6.23 1.90
N ALA A 298 11.51 -6.63 0.88
CA ALA A 298 11.53 -5.97 -0.43
C ALA A 298 11.05 -4.51 -0.37
N MET A 299 10.08 -4.21 0.51
CA MET A 299 9.52 -2.86 0.69
C MET A 299 10.27 -2.02 1.73
N TYR A 300 11.28 -2.59 2.42
CA TYR A 300 12.04 -1.85 3.42
C TYR A 300 12.75 -0.65 2.79
N GLY A 301 12.67 0.53 3.43
CA GLY A 301 13.21 1.78 2.89
C GLY A 301 12.48 2.35 1.67
N GLN A 302 11.47 1.67 1.10
CA GLN A 302 10.73 2.15 -0.06
C GLN A 302 9.61 3.12 0.34
N ARG A 303 9.38 4.18 -0.46
CA ARG A 303 8.19 5.03 -0.32
C ARG A 303 6.98 4.29 -0.88
N THR A 304 5.99 4.01 -0.02
CA THR A 304 4.73 3.36 -0.41
C THR A 304 3.73 4.34 -0.99
N PHE A 305 3.68 5.58 -0.46
CA PHE A 305 2.89 6.67 -1.02
C PHE A 305 3.81 7.75 -1.59
N GLN A 306 3.50 8.23 -2.79
CA GLN A 306 4.24 9.29 -3.47
C GLN A 306 3.27 10.23 -4.19
N ALA A 307 3.31 11.50 -3.81
CA ALA A 307 2.57 12.55 -4.50
C ALA A 307 3.41 13.18 -5.63
N TYR A 308 2.74 13.58 -6.68
CA TYR A 308 3.27 14.26 -7.85
C TYR A 308 2.41 15.48 -8.16
N GLY A 309 3.01 16.66 -8.26
CA GLY A 309 2.28 17.89 -8.57
C GLY A 309 1.17 18.29 -7.59
N LEU A 310 1.11 17.64 -6.43
CA LEU A 310 0.15 17.89 -5.37
C LEU A 310 0.87 18.39 -4.13
N LYS A 311 0.23 19.28 -3.40
CA LYS A 311 0.67 19.76 -2.08
C LYS A 311 -0.33 19.31 -1.04
N LYS A 312 0.15 18.84 0.12
CA LYS A 312 -0.70 18.53 1.27
C LYS A 312 -1.42 19.78 1.74
N GLU A 313 -2.63 19.62 2.20
CA GLU A 313 -3.24 20.61 3.08
C GLU A 313 -2.67 20.38 4.48
N VAL A 314 -2.01 21.41 5.02
CA VAL A 314 -1.50 21.36 6.40
C VAL A 314 -2.71 21.55 7.31
N ASN A 315 -3.22 20.46 7.87
CA ASN A 315 -4.18 20.54 8.96
C ASN A 315 -3.39 20.58 10.27
N GLU A 316 -3.36 21.73 10.92
CA GLU A 316 -2.77 21.91 12.24
C GLU A 316 -3.49 21.09 13.33
N ASP A 317 -4.71 20.60 13.03
CA ASP A 317 -5.59 19.89 13.96
C ASP A 317 -5.37 18.37 14.05
N ILE A 318 -4.37 17.78 13.37
CA ILE A 318 -4.18 16.31 13.36
C ILE A 318 -3.81 15.77 14.75
N GLU A 319 -3.05 16.51 15.55
CA GLU A 319 -2.79 16.14 16.95
C GLU A 319 -4.08 16.19 17.79
N THR A 320 -4.95 17.14 17.51
CA THR A 320 -6.26 17.30 18.16
C THR A 320 -7.22 16.16 17.82
N LEU A 321 -7.23 15.69 16.56
CA LEU A 321 -8.06 14.56 16.14
C LEU A 321 -7.68 13.25 16.86
N ILE A 322 -6.40 13.02 17.12
CA ILE A 322 -5.94 11.84 17.88
C ILE A 322 -6.29 11.99 19.38
N SER A 323 -6.25 13.21 19.91
CA SER A 323 -6.58 13.49 21.31
C SER A 323 -8.09 13.53 21.60
N GLU A 324 -8.92 13.85 20.60
CA GLU A 324 -10.38 13.87 20.73
C GLU A 324 -11.05 12.47 20.75
N ILE A 325 -10.32 11.43 20.35
CA ILE A 325 -10.84 10.06 20.17
C ILE A 325 -11.31 9.42 21.49
N TYR A 326 -10.90 9.96 22.64
CA TYR A 326 -11.11 9.31 23.94
C TYR A 326 -11.99 10.11 24.89
N LYS A 327 -12.83 11.01 24.40
CA LYS A 327 -13.71 11.85 25.24
C LYS A 327 -14.65 11.06 26.18
N ASP A 328 -14.97 9.82 25.81
CA ASP A 328 -15.86 8.94 26.58
C ASP A 328 -15.11 8.03 27.57
N VAL A 329 -13.79 8.19 27.65
CA VAL A 329 -12.97 7.47 28.63
C VAL A 329 -12.90 8.31 29.91
N GLU A 330 -13.03 7.63 31.06
CA GLU A 330 -12.91 8.29 32.37
C GLU A 330 -11.57 9.03 32.48
N ALA A 331 -11.61 10.27 32.95
CA ALA A 331 -10.42 11.09 33.14
C ALA A 331 -9.63 10.59 34.34
N LYS A 332 -8.42 10.09 34.11
CA LYS A 332 -7.51 9.64 35.18
C LYS A 332 -6.05 9.70 34.76
N GLU A 333 -5.18 9.70 35.77
CA GLU A 333 -3.73 9.60 35.60
C GLU A 333 -3.30 8.17 35.91
N THR A 334 -2.99 7.40 34.85
CA THR A 334 -2.57 6.01 35.04
C THR A 334 -1.70 5.49 33.90
N THR A 335 -1.02 4.40 34.18
CA THR A 335 -0.21 3.66 33.21
C THR A 335 -0.80 2.26 33.03
N TRP A 336 -1.11 1.94 31.79
CA TRP A 336 -1.67 0.66 31.38
C TRP A 336 -0.58 -0.20 30.76
N SER A 337 -0.44 -1.44 31.18
CA SER A 337 0.51 -2.40 30.63
C SER A 337 -0.22 -3.50 29.87
N TRP A 338 0.26 -3.80 28.64
CA TRP A 338 -0.30 -4.89 27.84
C TRP A 338 0.06 -6.25 28.41
N ILE A 339 -0.94 -7.01 28.86
CA ILE A 339 -0.82 -8.35 29.40
C ILE A 339 -1.80 -9.24 28.65
N GLU A 340 -1.29 -10.32 28.03
CA GLU A 340 -2.06 -11.27 27.23
C GLU A 340 -2.80 -10.63 26.06
N ASP A 341 -4.01 -10.10 26.27
CA ASP A 341 -4.92 -9.59 25.23
C ASP A 341 -5.51 -8.21 25.51
N ASP A 342 -5.17 -7.59 26.69
CA ASP A 342 -5.63 -6.25 27.04
C ASP A 342 -4.57 -5.43 27.78
N TRP A 343 -4.83 -4.14 27.92
CA TRP A 343 -4.06 -3.25 28.78
C TRP A 343 -4.65 -3.26 30.19
N ILE A 344 -3.80 -3.57 31.16
CA ILE A 344 -4.13 -3.70 32.57
C ILE A 344 -3.47 -2.56 33.36
N ASP A 345 -4.23 -1.91 34.25
CA ASP A 345 -3.67 -1.06 35.28
C ASP A 345 -3.02 -1.94 36.35
N LEU A 346 -1.70 -1.88 36.48
CA LEU A 346 -0.97 -2.74 37.40
C LEU A 346 -1.24 -2.44 38.88
N LYS A 347 -1.86 -1.29 39.21
CA LYS A 347 -2.21 -0.93 40.58
C LYS A 347 -3.55 -1.48 41.00
N THR A 348 -4.53 -1.42 40.08
CA THR A 348 -5.92 -1.81 40.37
C THR A 348 -6.33 -3.17 39.81
N GLY A 349 -5.57 -3.69 38.82
CA GLY A 349 -5.93 -4.89 38.05
C GLY A 349 -7.06 -4.65 37.03
N GLU A 350 -7.48 -3.39 36.83
CA GLU A 350 -8.55 -3.02 35.92
C GLU A 350 -8.12 -3.19 34.46
N CYS A 351 -9.05 -3.71 33.61
CA CYS A 351 -8.85 -3.83 32.17
C CYS A 351 -9.32 -2.57 31.46
N LEU A 352 -8.50 -2.04 30.52
CA LEU A 352 -8.85 -0.83 29.77
C LEU A 352 -9.98 -1.05 28.77
N THR A 353 -10.01 -2.20 28.08
CA THR A 353 -10.95 -2.45 27.00
C THR A 353 -11.82 -3.67 27.19
N SER A 354 -11.47 -4.58 28.09
CA SER A 354 -12.07 -5.90 28.27
C SER A 354 -12.10 -6.71 26.95
N TYR A 355 -11.13 -6.48 26.08
CA TYR A 355 -11.02 -7.19 24.82
C TYR A 355 -10.75 -8.66 25.05
N LYS A 356 -11.47 -9.50 24.30
CA LYS A 356 -11.19 -10.93 24.18
C LYS A 356 -11.13 -11.30 22.69
N PRO A 357 -10.12 -12.05 22.26
CA PRO A 357 -10.04 -12.47 20.86
C PRO A 357 -11.21 -13.39 20.50
N SER A 358 -11.84 -13.16 19.35
CA SER A 358 -12.89 -14.03 18.84
C SER A 358 -12.32 -15.39 18.41
N GLU A 359 -13.17 -16.42 18.31
CA GLU A 359 -12.76 -17.74 17.79
C GLU A 359 -12.12 -17.64 16.41
N GLN A 360 -12.64 -16.78 15.55
CA GLN A 360 -12.06 -16.51 14.23
C GLN A 360 -10.63 -15.92 14.33
N MET A 361 -10.40 -15.02 15.28
CA MET A 361 -9.07 -14.46 15.54
C MET A 361 -8.12 -15.52 16.05
N MET A 362 -8.56 -16.35 16.98
CA MET A 362 -7.76 -17.45 17.52
C MET A 362 -7.44 -18.49 16.46
N THR A 363 -8.40 -18.85 15.61
CA THR A 363 -8.18 -19.72 14.46
C THR A 363 -7.18 -19.13 13.46
N LEU A 364 -7.28 -17.83 13.17
CA LEU A 364 -6.34 -17.15 12.28
C LEU A 364 -4.91 -17.18 12.84
N ILE A 365 -4.75 -16.95 14.15
CA ILE A 365 -3.44 -16.95 14.82
C ILE A 365 -2.87 -18.37 14.92
N SER A 366 -3.68 -19.38 15.25
CA SER A 366 -3.25 -20.78 15.32
C SER A 366 -2.82 -21.32 13.95
N ASN A 367 -3.37 -20.77 12.87
CA ASN A 367 -3.04 -21.12 11.49
C ASN A 367 -1.98 -20.20 10.87
N ILE A 368 -1.13 -19.59 11.68
CA ILE A 368 0.04 -18.87 11.17
C ILE A 368 0.99 -19.89 10.54
N ASN A 369 1.12 -19.82 9.21
CA ASN A 369 1.96 -20.75 8.44
C ASN A 369 3.39 -20.23 8.39
N THR A 370 4.31 -20.97 9.03
CA THR A 370 5.76 -20.70 9.04
C THR A 370 6.53 -21.46 7.97
N SER A 371 5.87 -22.37 7.24
CA SER A 371 6.47 -23.16 6.14
C SER A 371 6.63 -22.35 4.85
#